data_96d34050a1ef7a478159eccadf0f9459
#
_entry.id   96d34050a1ef7a478159eccadf0f9459
#
_cell.length_a   1.000
_cell.length_b   1.000
_cell.length_c   1.000
_cell.angle_alpha   90.00
_cell.angle_beta   90.00
_cell.angle_gamma   90.00
#
_symmetry.space_group_name_H-M   'P 1'
#
loop_
_entity.id
_entity.type
_entity.pdbx_description
1 polymer ?
#
loop_
_entity_poly.entity_id
_entity_poly.type
_entity_poly.pdbx_seq_one_letter_code
_entity_poly.pdbx_strand_id
1 'polypeptide(L)'
;MHSRYVMLTAIAAMISASPVHAQGLKKVGEIAIPGETITDIGIMAIDQASGLGYLADKTNKGVVVFDTKTDKFVTRISGFVGRLKDGDASGPNGVVVVKDGAEVWVSDGDSTIKVIDIKTNTITRTLNTGGKKRANGMALGGPINTVIVANSNDAPPYLSFISTEAGNKIIGKVLIPESAENLERSAYHAPSGMFYTAIPVSSADESKGLLAQTDPKSGKMVKLHELPCHPHSLSIVSGATIFLGCSSAHGPNKKPGGDMAIFDIPSAKVVGSLKDYGGNGGSTANLGVGQYYHSTSGGILMVVDTKTKQGLQQIKTSRGARSAAVHQATDRLYVAVTDKNQPCPGCITIYGRN
;
A
#
# COMPACT_ATOMS: atom_id res chain seq x y z
N MET A 1 22.65 -67.76 -41.26
CA MET A 1 21.84 -66.52 -41.11
C MET A 1 22.15 -65.96 -39.70
N HIS A 2 22.98 -64.91 -39.64
CA HIS A 2 23.37 -64.26 -38.39
C HIS A 2 22.71 -62.90 -38.37
N SER A 3 21.72 -62.70 -37.46
CA SER A 3 21.06 -61.42 -37.20
C SER A 3 21.88 -60.62 -36.19
N ARG A 4 22.33 -59.42 -36.61
CA ARG A 4 23.02 -58.47 -35.71
C ARG A 4 21.97 -57.50 -35.19
N TYR A 5 21.73 -57.50 -33.88
CA TYR A 5 20.96 -56.46 -33.20
C TYR A 5 21.88 -55.25 -32.93
N VAL A 6 21.51 -54.06 -33.44
CA VAL A 6 22.13 -52.79 -33.11
C VAL A 6 21.35 -52.21 -31.96
N MET A 7 21.97 -52.09 -30.81
CA MET A 7 21.43 -51.35 -29.68
C MET A 7 21.72 -49.84 -29.85
N LEU A 8 20.66 -49.04 -30.06
CA LEU A 8 20.74 -47.60 -29.98
C LEU A 8 20.63 -47.17 -28.51
N THR A 9 21.71 -46.65 -27.96
CA THR A 9 21.73 -45.96 -26.66
C THR A 9 21.30 -44.51 -26.83
N ALA A 10 20.12 -44.13 -26.34
CA ALA A 10 19.67 -42.77 -26.27
C ALA A 10 20.31 -42.07 -25.06
N ILE A 11 21.18 -41.11 -25.30
CA ILE A 11 21.75 -40.24 -24.26
C ILE A 11 20.74 -39.10 -24.02
N ALA A 12 20.04 -39.16 -22.89
CA ALA A 12 19.20 -38.07 -22.40
C ALA A 12 20.11 -36.97 -21.83
N ALA A 13 20.26 -35.86 -22.52
CA ALA A 13 20.93 -34.69 -21.99
C ALA A 13 20.01 -34.04 -20.93
N MET A 14 20.32 -34.17 -19.66
CA MET A 14 19.72 -33.41 -18.58
C MET A 14 20.19 -31.96 -18.69
N ILE A 15 19.35 -31.07 -19.20
CA ILE A 15 19.56 -29.65 -19.12
C ILE A 15 19.27 -29.26 -17.66
N SER A 16 20.33 -29.09 -16.86
CA SER A 16 20.24 -28.49 -15.54
C SER A 16 19.96 -27.00 -15.71
N ALA A 17 18.71 -26.60 -15.58
CA ALA A 17 18.35 -25.20 -15.43
C ALA A 17 18.95 -24.71 -14.11
N SER A 18 20.06 -24.00 -14.18
CA SER A 18 20.60 -23.25 -13.04
C SER A 18 19.52 -22.30 -12.54
N PRO A 19 19.24 -22.21 -11.23
CA PRO A 19 18.34 -21.20 -10.73
C PRO A 19 18.93 -19.82 -11.08
N VAL A 20 18.23 -19.09 -11.91
CA VAL A 20 18.51 -17.66 -12.12
C VAL A 20 18.32 -17.02 -10.75
N HIS A 21 19.40 -16.74 -10.05
CA HIS A 21 19.36 -15.92 -8.85
C HIS A 21 18.86 -14.55 -9.30
N ALA A 22 17.60 -14.26 -9.04
CA ALA A 22 17.05 -12.94 -9.29
C ALA A 22 17.94 -11.94 -8.57
N GLN A 23 18.62 -11.06 -9.34
CA GLN A 23 19.47 -10.03 -8.75
C GLN A 23 18.65 -9.23 -7.74
N GLY A 24 19.21 -8.98 -6.56
CA GLY A 24 18.57 -8.21 -5.52
C GLY A 24 18.24 -6.79 -5.99
N LEU A 25 17.20 -6.18 -5.41
CA LEU A 25 16.91 -4.77 -5.63
C LEU A 25 18.07 -3.90 -5.17
N LYS A 26 18.43 -2.90 -5.95
CA LYS A 26 19.38 -1.86 -5.58
C LYS A 26 18.88 -0.48 -5.99
N LYS A 27 19.40 0.57 -5.35
CA LYS A 27 19.13 1.95 -5.78
C LYS A 27 19.68 2.14 -7.18
N VAL A 28 18.80 2.57 -8.11
CA VAL A 28 19.16 2.81 -9.53
C VAL A 28 18.98 4.28 -9.94
N GLY A 29 18.32 5.09 -9.13
CA GLY A 29 18.09 6.49 -9.41
C GLY A 29 17.35 7.23 -8.30
N GLU A 30 17.05 8.48 -8.57
CA GLU A 30 16.24 9.33 -7.71
C GLU A 30 15.54 10.43 -8.51
N ILE A 31 14.39 10.89 -8.01
CA ILE A 31 13.63 12.01 -8.58
C ILE A 31 13.69 13.16 -7.57
N ALA A 32 14.37 14.23 -7.92
CA ALA A 32 14.37 15.46 -7.14
C ALA A 32 13.01 16.14 -7.23
N ILE A 33 12.46 16.55 -6.09
CA ILE A 33 11.15 17.21 -6.00
C ILE A 33 11.38 18.70 -5.66
N PRO A 34 11.00 19.62 -6.55
CA PRO A 34 11.12 21.06 -6.29
C PRO A 34 10.21 21.54 -5.15
N GLY A 35 10.62 22.62 -4.47
CA GLY A 35 9.85 23.26 -3.41
C GLY A 35 10.44 23.04 -2.02
N GLU A 36 9.60 23.17 -0.98
CA GLU A 36 10.03 22.87 0.39
C GLU A 36 10.35 21.37 0.53
N THR A 37 11.45 21.06 1.21
CA THR A 37 11.86 19.66 1.47
C THR A 37 10.75 18.87 2.12
N ILE A 38 10.32 17.80 1.46
CA ILE A 38 9.24 16.93 1.95
C ILE A 38 9.66 16.27 3.25
N THR A 39 8.89 16.47 4.32
CA THR A 39 9.13 15.90 5.66
C THR A 39 7.96 15.09 6.19
N ASP A 40 6.78 15.23 5.58
CA ASP A 40 5.59 14.45 5.92
C ASP A 40 4.81 14.10 4.65
N ILE A 41 4.43 12.83 4.57
CA ILE A 41 3.79 12.23 3.40
C ILE A 41 2.58 11.37 3.80
N GLY A 42 1.71 11.19 2.82
CA GLY A 42 0.71 10.12 2.82
C GLY A 42 1.13 8.95 1.92
N ILE A 43 0.19 8.43 1.17
CA ILE A 43 0.34 7.27 0.29
C ILE A 43 0.88 7.71 -1.08
N MET A 44 1.64 6.83 -1.71
CA MET A 44 2.03 6.90 -3.12
C MET A 44 1.25 5.84 -3.91
N ALA A 45 0.79 6.22 -5.10
CA ALA A 45 0.20 5.29 -6.08
C ALA A 45 0.80 5.55 -7.47
N ILE A 46 0.79 4.53 -8.32
CA ILE A 46 1.22 4.63 -9.73
C ILE A 46 0.07 4.15 -10.61
N ASP A 47 -0.29 4.96 -11.59
CA ASP A 47 -1.12 4.51 -12.70
C ASP A 47 -0.29 3.62 -13.62
N GLN A 48 -0.62 2.33 -13.63
CA GLN A 48 0.15 1.31 -14.35
C GLN A 48 0.08 1.48 -15.88
N ALA A 49 -0.95 2.15 -16.39
CA ALA A 49 -1.13 2.34 -17.83
C ALA A 49 -0.34 3.55 -18.35
N SER A 50 -0.46 4.70 -17.71
CA SER A 50 0.27 5.91 -18.11
C SER A 50 1.72 5.91 -17.63
N GLY A 51 2.00 5.28 -16.49
CA GLY A 51 3.28 5.35 -15.78
C GLY A 51 3.41 6.61 -14.93
N LEU A 52 2.35 7.38 -14.73
CA LEU A 52 2.36 8.51 -13.81
C LEU A 52 2.23 8.05 -12.36
N GLY A 53 3.09 8.56 -11.51
CA GLY A 53 3.05 8.34 -10.07
C GLY A 53 2.54 9.57 -9.32
N TYR A 54 1.85 9.34 -8.21
CA TYR A 54 1.20 10.35 -7.38
C TYR A 54 1.59 10.14 -5.93
N LEU A 55 2.23 11.12 -5.30
CA LEU A 55 2.63 11.09 -3.89
C LEU A 55 1.87 12.18 -3.12
N ALA A 56 1.14 11.80 -2.09
CA ALA A 56 0.54 12.73 -1.15
C ALA A 56 1.63 13.44 -0.34
N ASP A 57 1.80 14.76 -0.56
CA ASP A 57 2.80 15.62 0.07
C ASP A 57 2.12 16.59 1.04
N LYS A 58 2.10 16.23 2.32
CA LYS A 58 1.50 17.07 3.37
C LYS A 58 2.32 18.34 3.62
N THR A 59 3.64 18.27 3.45
CA THR A 59 4.53 19.41 3.69
C THR A 59 4.19 20.58 2.76
N ASN A 60 4.02 20.29 1.47
CA ASN A 60 3.73 21.29 0.46
C ASN A 60 2.24 21.40 0.11
N LYS A 61 1.34 20.82 0.90
CA LYS A 61 -0.13 20.91 0.73
C LYS A 61 -0.61 20.47 -0.65
N GLY A 62 -0.06 19.37 -1.17
CA GLY A 62 -0.33 18.97 -2.53
C GLY A 62 -0.06 17.50 -2.83
N VAL A 63 -0.25 17.16 -4.09
CA VAL A 63 0.12 15.86 -4.65
C VAL A 63 1.23 16.07 -5.66
N VAL A 64 2.37 15.44 -5.42
CA VAL A 64 3.48 15.38 -6.39
C VAL A 64 3.11 14.39 -7.48
N VAL A 65 3.23 14.82 -8.73
CA VAL A 65 3.12 13.98 -9.93
C VAL A 65 4.51 13.76 -10.50
N PHE A 66 4.87 12.52 -10.77
CA PHE A 66 6.13 12.14 -11.39
C PHE A 66 5.91 11.09 -12.49
N ASP A 67 6.81 11.03 -13.45
CA ASP A 67 6.75 10.12 -14.58
C ASP A 67 7.77 8.98 -14.41
N THR A 68 7.30 7.74 -14.35
CA THR A 68 8.13 6.53 -14.20
C THR A 68 8.87 6.11 -15.48
N LYS A 69 8.52 6.68 -16.63
CA LYS A 69 9.21 6.42 -17.92
C LYS A 69 10.47 7.25 -18.06
N THR A 70 10.41 8.49 -17.54
CA THR A 70 11.52 9.45 -17.62
C THR A 70 12.24 9.62 -16.28
N ASP A 71 11.70 9.09 -15.20
CA ASP A 71 12.16 9.26 -13.82
C ASP A 71 12.28 10.75 -13.43
N LYS A 72 11.26 11.55 -13.76
CA LYS A 72 11.25 12.99 -13.53
C LYS A 72 10.01 13.47 -12.80
N PHE A 73 10.17 14.53 -12.02
CA PHE A 73 9.06 15.33 -11.50
C PHE A 73 8.30 15.95 -12.68
N VAL A 74 6.97 15.92 -12.63
CA VAL A 74 6.08 16.51 -13.63
C VAL A 74 5.47 17.81 -13.09
N THR A 75 4.76 17.72 -11.98
CA THR A 75 4.07 18.87 -11.37
C THR A 75 3.69 18.58 -9.91
N ARG A 76 3.21 19.62 -9.23
CA ARG A 76 2.53 19.49 -7.93
C ARG A 76 1.12 20.10 -8.04
N ILE A 77 0.13 19.30 -7.69
CA ILE A 77 -1.27 19.72 -7.64
C ILE A 77 -1.56 20.20 -6.23
N SER A 78 -1.82 21.50 -6.08
CA SER A 78 -2.13 22.15 -4.82
C SER A 78 -3.62 22.08 -4.47
N GLY A 79 -4.01 22.56 -3.27
CA GLY A 79 -5.41 22.65 -2.85
C GLY A 79 -5.79 21.67 -1.75
N PHE A 80 -4.79 21.16 -1.03
CA PHE A 80 -4.96 20.28 0.13
C PHE A 80 -4.69 21.02 1.44
N VAL A 81 -5.19 20.45 2.54
CA VAL A 81 -5.06 21.04 3.88
C VAL A 81 -3.60 21.21 4.30
N GLY A 82 -2.76 20.22 4.01
CA GLY A 82 -1.37 20.19 4.42
C GLY A 82 -1.16 19.64 5.82
N ARG A 83 0.09 19.77 6.30
CA ARG A 83 0.47 19.38 7.66
C ARG A 83 -0.04 20.42 8.67
N LEU A 84 -0.83 19.99 9.62
CA LEU A 84 -1.31 20.78 10.74
C LEU A 84 -0.65 20.33 12.05
N LYS A 85 -0.74 21.16 13.10
CA LYS A 85 -0.31 20.81 14.46
C LYS A 85 -1.14 19.63 14.98
N ASP A 86 -2.44 19.63 14.71
CA ASP A 86 -3.32 18.47 14.88
C ASP A 86 -3.12 17.50 13.71
N GLY A 87 -2.41 16.39 13.95
CA GLY A 87 -2.18 15.35 12.96
C GLY A 87 -3.46 14.71 12.44
N ASP A 88 -4.54 14.74 13.22
CA ASP A 88 -5.85 14.18 12.88
C ASP A 88 -6.63 15.00 11.86
N ALA A 89 -6.17 16.21 11.58
CA ALA A 89 -6.69 17.10 10.55
C ALA A 89 -5.70 17.36 9.42
N SER A 90 -4.60 16.60 9.37
CA SER A 90 -3.56 16.75 8.33
C SER A 90 -3.87 15.92 7.08
N GLY A 91 -3.52 16.44 5.89
CA GLY A 91 -3.66 15.79 4.58
C GLY A 91 -2.71 16.42 3.55
N PRO A 92 -2.65 15.89 2.33
CA PRO A 92 -3.34 14.71 1.80
C PRO A 92 -2.82 13.38 2.40
N ASN A 93 -3.64 12.32 2.35
CA ASN A 93 -3.34 11.04 2.98
C ASN A 93 -3.34 9.86 1.99
N GLY A 94 -4.51 9.31 1.66
CA GLY A 94 -4.68 8.20 0.73
C GLY A 94 -4.68 8.67 -0.72
N VAL A 95 -4.18 7.82 -1.61
CA VAL A 95 -4.19 8.05 -3.07
C VAL A 95 -4.61 6.76 -3.75
N VAL A 96 -5.59 6.83 -4.63
CA VAL A 96 -6.00 5.72 -5.50
C VAL A 96 -6.25 6.21 -6.92
N VAL A 97 -5.82 5.44 -7.91
CA VAL A 97 -6.11 5.67 -9.33
C VAL A 97 -7.42 4.96 -9.65
N VAL A 98 -8.35 5.66 -10.26
CA VAL A 98 -9.70 5.16 -10.59
C VAL A 98 -10.05 5.39 -12.05
N LYS A 99 -11.11 4.72 -12.52
CA LYS A 99 -11.61 4.83 -13.89
C LYS A 99 -10.52 4.60 -14.94
N ASP A 100 -9.79 3.51 -14.78
CA ASP A 100 -8.72 3.09 -15.70
C ASP A 100 -7.71 4.22 -16.03
N GLY A 101 -7.32 4.97 -14.99
CA GLY A 101 -6.36 6.06 -15.13
C GLY A 101 -6.96 7.40 -15.57
N ALA A 102 -8.28 7.59 -15.58
CA ALA A 102 -8.87 8.88 -15.89
C ALA A 102 -8.86 9.85 -14.70
N GLU A 103 -8.92 9.34 -13.48
CA GLU A 103 -8.97 10.13 -12.25
C GLU A 103 -8.02 9.60 -11.19
N VAL A 104 -7.50 10.50 -10.36
CA VAL A 104 -6.86 10.16 -9.08
C VAL A 104 -7.70 10.75 -7.95
N TRP A 105 -8.08 9.88 -7.02
CA TRP A 105 -8.79 10.29 -5.82
C TRP A 105 -7.81 10.36 -4.66
N VAL A 106 -7.87 11.47 -3.92
CA VAL A 106 -6.95 11.77 -2.83
C VAL A 106 -7.74 12.18 -1.59
N SER A 107 -7.61 11.39 -0.53
CA SER A 107 -8.23 11.73 0.76
C SER A 107 -7.45 12.84 1.47
N ASP A 108 -8.17 13.73 2.17
CA ASP A 108 -7.58 14.92 2.76
C ASP A 108 -7.93 15.09 4.25
N GLY A 109 -7.27 16.03 4.90
CA GLY A 109 -7.38 16.32 6.32
C GLY A 109 -8.74 16.87 6.77
N ASP A 110 -9.52 17.39 5.83
CA ASP A 110 -10.85 18.00 6.05
C ASP A 110 -12.02 17.01 5.87
N SER A 111 -11.77 15.72 5.97
CA SER A 111 -12.75 14.66 5.74
C SER A 111 -13.32 14.61 4.32
N THR A 112 -12.55 15.08 3.36
CA THR A 112 -12.94 15.06 1.94
C THR A 112 -12.05 14.14 1.12
N ILE A 113 -12.52 13.83 -0.10
CA ILE A 113 -11.72 13.28 -1.18
C ILE A 113 -11.68 14.33 -2.29
N LYS A 114 -10.49 14.70 -2.71
CA LYS A 114 -10.29 15.56 -3.86
C LYS A 114 -10.07 14.69 -5.09
N VAL A 115 -10.88 14.89 -6.12
CA VAL A 115 -10.85 14.16 -7.39
C VAL A 115 -10.04 14.98 -8.38
N ILE A 116 -8.94 14.40 -8.84
CA ILE A 116 -8.02 14.99 -9.80
C ILE A 116 -8.29 14.36 -11.17
N ASP A 117 -8.47 15.19 -12.19
CA ASP A 117 -8.42 14.77 -13.58
C ASP A 117 -6.97 14.65 -14.05
N ILE A 118 -6.57 13.48 -14.54
CA ILE A 118 -5.18 13.16 -14.89
C ILE A 118 -4.72 13.95 -16.14
N LYS A 119 -5.62 14.26 -17.07
CA LYS A 119 -5.26 14.99 -18.31
C LYS A 119 -4.91 16.45 -18.04
N THR A 120 -5.64 17.06 -17.12
CA THR A 120 -5.49 18.48 -16.80
C THR A 120 -4.64 18.73 -15.56
N ASN A 121 -4.38 17.71 -14.73
CA ASN A 121 -3.75 17.79 -13.41
C ASN A 121 -4.44 18.81 -12.48
N THR A 122 -5.77 18.86 -12.52
CA THR A 122 -6.58 19.78 -11.71
C THR A 122 -7.58 19.02 -10.84
N ILE A 123 -7.89 19.60 -9.67
CA ILE A 123 -9.00 19.11 -8.82
C ILE A 123 -10.30 19.54 -9.49
N THR A 124 -11.11 18.57 -9.91
CA THR A 124 -12.39 18.77 -10.59
C THR A 124 -13.59 18.70 -9.65
N ARG A 125 -13.45 17.94 -8.55
CA ARG A 125 -14.53 17.70 -7.58
C ARG A 125 -13.95 17.50 -6.18
N THR A 126 -14.78 17.81 -5.18
CA THR A 126 -14.53 17.47 -3.78
C THR A 126 -15.71 16.67 -3.26
N LEU A 127 -15.44 15.47 -2.71
CA LEU A 127 -16.45 14.56 -2.16
C LEU A 127 -16.31 14.55 -0.65
N ASN A 128 -17.42 14.76 0.08
CA ASN A 128 -17.41 14.64 1.53
C ASN A 128 -17.57 13.18 1.94
N THR A 129 -16.75 12.69 2.86
CA THR A 129 -16.83 11.32 3.39
C THR A 129 -17.85 11.17 4.54
N GLY A 130 -18.41 12.28 5.00
CA GLY A 130 -19.35 12.34 6.12
C GLY A 130 -18.70 12.39 7.49
N GLY A 131 -17.35 12.59 7.56
CA GLY A 131 -16.59 12.69 8.80
C GLY A 131 -16.36 14.12 9.28
N LYS A 132 -15.65 14.22 10.42
CA LYS A 132 -15.20 15.47 11.04
C LYS A 132 -13.68 15.56 11.14
N LYS A 133 -13.01 14.43 11.05
CA LYS A 133 -11.56 14.26 11.09
C LYS A 133 -11.05 13.83 9.71
N ARG A 134 -9.74 13.67 9.56
CA ARG A 134 -9.13 13.30 8.27
C ARG A 134 -9.74 12.03 7.68
N ALA A 135 -9.99 12.06 6.38
CA ALA A 135 -10.07 10.86 5.57
C ALA A 135 -8.64 10.33 5.37
N ASN A 136 -8.42 9.02 5.61
CA ASN A 136 -7.09 8.39 5.63
C ASN A 136 -6.89 7.41 4.46
N GLY A 137 -6.52 6.16 4.73
CA GLY A 137 -6.29 5.14 3.73
C GLY A 137 -7.50 4.89 2.84
N MET A 138 -7.24 4.60 1.58
CA MET A 138 -8.27 4.24 0.59
C MET A 138 -7.85 2.99 -0.18
N ALA A 139 -8.83 2.26 -0.70
CA ALA A 139 -8.61 1.19 -1.66
C ALA A 139 -9.72 1.15 -2.71
N LEU A 140 -9.37 0.77 -3.94
CA LEU A 140 -10.31 0.61 -5.04
C LEU A 140 -10.75 -0.85 -5.19
N GLY A 141 -12.04 -1.10 -5.21
CA GLY A 141 -12.66 -2.31 -5.75
C GLY A 141 -13.07 -2.07 -7.20
N GLY A 142 -12.11 -2.14 -8.13
CA GLY A 142 -12.33 -1.83 -9.54
C GLY A 142 -13.52 -2.56 -10.16
N PRO A 143 -13.63 -3.90 -10.02
CA PRO A 143 -14.74 -4.67 -10.57
C PRO A 143 -16.13 -4.31 -10.05
N ILE A 144 -16.21 -3.59 -8.94
CA ILE A 144 -17.47 -3.17 -8.31
C ILE A 144 -17.64 -1.65 -8.28
N ASN A 145 -16.78 -0.90 -8.95
CA ASN A 145 -16.81 0.56 -9.04
C ASN A 145 -16.94 1.24 -7.66
N THR A 146 -16.18 0.78 -6.66
CA THR A 146 -16.29 1.25 -5.29
C THR A 146 -14.92 1.56 -4.71
N VAL A 147 -14.78 2.74 -4.08
CA VAL A 147 -13.65 3.10 -3.24
C VAL A 147 -14.09 2.99 -1.78
N ILE A 148 -13.31 2.27 -0.97
CA ILE A 148 -13.41 2.30 0.49
C ILE A 148 -12.48 3.41 1.03
N VAL A 149 -12.96 4.14 2.05
CA VAL A 149 -12.23 5.23 2.71
C VAL A 149 -12.28 5.01 4.22
N ALA A 150 -11.13 5.05 4.87
CA ALA A 150 -11.03 4.99 6.32
C ALA A 150 -11.16 6.40 6.92
N ASN A 151 -12.21 6.63 7.71
CA ASN A 151 -12.39 7.81 8.56
C ASN A 151 -11.86 7.45 9.95
N SER A 152 -10.52 7.43 10.04
CA SER A 152 -9.77 6.76 11.10
C SER A 152 -9.91 7.41 12.47
N ASN A 153 -10.04 8.73 12.51
CA ASN A 153 -9.95 9.53 13.75
C ASN A 153 -11.30 10.08 14.20
N ASP A 154 -12.39 9.76 13.50
CA ASP A 154 -13.75 10.02 13.97
C ASP A 154 -14.09 9.12 15.18
N ALA A 155 -15.08 9.50 15.96
CA ALA A 155 -15.49 8.77 17.14
C ALA A 155 -16.99 8.36 17.03
N PRO A 156 -17.31 7.09 16.84
CA PRO A 156 -16.38 5.98 16.54
C PRO A 156 -15.80 6.10 15.13
N PRO A 157 -14.60 5.51 14.88
CA PRO A 157 -14.04 5.43 13.55
C PRO A 157 -14.92 4.57 12.63
N TYR A 158 -14.86 4.84 11.32
CA TYR A 158 -15.70 4.12 10.37
C TYR A 158 -15.10 4.06 8.96
N LEU A 159 -15.65 3.16 8.16
CA LEU A 159 -15.36 3.02 6.74
C LEU A 159 -16.52 3.56 5.91
N SER A 160 -16.23 4.37 4.90
CA SER A 160 -17.22 4.79 3.89
C SER A 160 -16.98 4.04 2.59
N PHE A 161 -18.03 3.58 1.94
CA PHE A 161 -18.01 3.04 0.58
C PHE A 161 -18.57 4.11 -0.36
N ILE A 162 -17.78 4.49 -1.38
CA ILE A 162 -18.13 5.55 -2.32
C ILE A 162 -18.10 4.97 -3.73
N SER A 163 -19.20 5.12 -4.47
CA SER A 163 -19.28 4.72 -5.87
C SER A 163 -18.36 5.59 -6.74
N THR A 164 -17.60 4.98 -7.65
CA THR A 164 -16.84 5.68 -8.69
C THR A 164 -17.70 6.05 -9.91
N GLU A 165 -18.95 5.61 -9.95
CA GLU A 165 -19.91 5.97 -10.98
C GLU A 165 -20.36 7.43 -10.91
N ALA A 166 -21.08 7.89 -11.90
CA ALA A 166 -21.59 9.25 -11.97
C ALA A 166 -22.37 9.63 -10.68
N GLY A 167 -22.05 10.80 -10.13
CA GLY A 167 -22.61 11.30 -8.87
C GLY A 167 -21.84 10.89 -7.62
N ASN A 168 -20.91 9.94 -7.69
CA ASN A 168 -19.97 9.56 -6.60
C ASN A 168 -20.66 9.48 -5.21
N LYS A 169 -21.76 8.75 -5.14
CA LYS A 169 -22.58 8.62 -3.90
C LYS A 169 -21.89 7.76 -2.86
N ILE A 170 -22.04 8.12 -1.60
CA ILE A 170 -21.76 7.21 -0.48
C ILE A 170 -22.85 6.13 -0.53
N ILE A 171 -22.43 4.87 -0.74
CA ILE A 171 -23.30 3.72 -0.88
C ILE A 171 -23.35 2.84 0.37
N GLY A 172 -22.48 3.12 1.34
CA GLY A 172 -22.45 2.41 2.63
C GLY A 172 -21.52 3.06 3.62
N LYS A 173 -21.79 2.76 4.91
CA LYS A 173 -20.97 3.19 6.06
C LYS A 173 -20.92 2.06 7.08
N VAL A 174 -19.71 1.69 7.52
CA VAL A 174 -19.49 0.67 8.56
C VAL A 174 -18.76 1.29 9.73
N LEU A 175 -19.42 1.36 10.90
CA LEU A 175 -18.78 1.79 12.14
C LEU A 175 -17.86 0.69 12.66
N ILE A 176 -16.73 1.09 13.25
CA ILE A 176 -15.71 0.19 13.81
C ILE A 176 -15.41 0.61 15.27
N PRO A 177 -16.38 0.48 16.20
CA PRO A 177 -16.15 0.84 17.59
C PRO A 177 -15.11 -0.06 18.29
N GLU A 178 -14.79 -1.20 17.69
CA GLU A 178 -13.76 -2.13 18.17
C GLU A 178 -12.33 -1.62 17.96
N SER A 179 -12.12 -0.52 17.24
CA SER A 179 -10.82 0.10 17.10
C SER A 179 -10.53 1.05 18.25
N ALA A 180 -9.40 0.83 18.95
CA ALA A 180 -8.93 1.71 20.02
C ALA A 180 -8.06 2.87 19.52
N GLU A 181 -7.49 2.76 18.33
CA GLU A 181 -6.63 3.79 17.73
C GLU A 181 -7.14 4.21 16.35
N ASN A 182 -6.45 3.77 15.30
CA ASN A 182 -6.70 4.17 13.92
C ASN A 182 -7.31 3.03 13.09
N LEU A 183 -7.93 3.40 11.95
CA LEU A 183 -8.11 2.49 10.82
C LEU A 183 -6.99 2.78 9.82
N GLU A 184 -6.28 1.75 9.41
CA GLU A 184 -5.11 1.89 8.54
C GLU A 184 -5.41 1.52 7.08
N ARG A 185 -4.59 0.69 6.45
CA ARG A 185 -4.73 0.33 5.04
C ARG A 185 -5.87 -0.62 4.80
N SER A 186 -6.50 -0.45 3.64
CA SER A 186 -7.50 -1.37 3.11
C SER A 186 -7.03 -1.99 1.80
N ALA A 187 -7.56 -3.16 1.45
CA ALA A 187 -7.43 -3.76 0.12
C ALA A 187 -8.70 -4.52 -0.27
N TYR A 188 -8.97 -4.56 -1.58
CA TYR A 188 -10.09 -5.30 -2.15
C TYR A 188 -9.66 -6.69 -2.59
N HIS A 189 -10.39 -7.71 -2.16
CA HIS A 189 -10.18 -9.08 -2.58
C HIS A 189 -11.24 -9.46 -3.62
N ALA A 190 -10.86 -9.40 -4.89
CA ALA A 190 -11.78 -9.62 -6.02
C ALA A 190 -12.50 -10.98 -5.99
N PRO A 191 -11.85 -12.13 -5.66
CA PRO A 191 -12.53 -13.42 -5.62
C PRO A 191 -13.69 -13.50 -4.61
N SER A 192 -13.58 -12.83 -3.44
CA SER A 192 -14.68 -12.81 -2.47
C SER A 192 -15.59 -11.59 -2.60
N GLY A 193 -15.18 -10.55 -3.34
CA GLY A 193 -15.90 -9.29 -3.41
C GLY A 193 -15.83 -8.44 -2.14
N MET A 194 -14.93 -8.76 -1.20
CA MET A 194 -14.82 -8.12 0.11
C MET A 194 -13.64 -7.15 0.18
N PHE A 195 -13.75 -6.14 1.05
CA PHE A 195 -12.60 -5.36 1.50
C PHE A 195 -12.08 -5.90 2.82
N TYR A 196 -10.76 -5.81 2.98
CA TYR A 196 -10.06 -6.07 4.23
C TYR A 196 -9.38 -4.79 4.68
N THR A 197 -9.56 -4.44 5.98
CA THR A 197 -8.99 -3.22 6.57
C THR A 197 -8.19 -3.56 7.82
N ALA A 198 -6.95 -3.10 7.90
CA ALA A 198 -6.08 -3.26 9.05
C ALA A 198 -6.50 -2.30 10.19
N ILE A 199 -6.62 -2.83 11.39
CA ILE A 199 -6.93 -2.11 12.62
C ILE A 199 -5.80 -2.42 13.62
N PRO A 200 -4.92 -1.44 13.92
CA PRO A 200 -3.73 -1.70 14.73
C PRO A 200 -4.04 -2.20 16.14
N VAL A 201 -5.02 -1.62 16.81
CA VAL A 201 -5.30 -1.91 18.22
C VAL A 201 -6.79 -2.19 18.44
N SER A 202 -7.06 -3.34 19.06
CA SER A 202 -8.41 -3.70 19.50
C SER A 202 -8.79 -2.97 20.79
N SER A 203 -10.02 -2.44 20.86
CA SER A 203 -10.54 -1.82 22.09
C SER A 203 -10.86 -2.85 23.19
N ALA A 204 -11.05 -4.11 22.84
CA ALA A 204 -11.31 -5.20 23.78
C ALA A 204 -10.01 -5.77 24.38
N ASP A 205 -8.91 -5.77 23.63
CA ASP A 205 -7.59 -6.25 24.05
C ASP A 205 -6.48 -5.51 23.30
N GLU A 206 -5.86 -4.54 23.95
CA GLU A 206 -4.81 -3.70 23.37
C GLU A 206 -3.54 -4.47 22.95
N SER A 207 -3.38 -5.73 23.37
CA SER A 207 -2.29 -6.60 22.89
C SER A 207 -2.55 -7.18 21.50
N LYS A 208 -3.77 -7.01 20.98
CA LYS A 208 -4.25 -7.54 19.70
C LYS A 208 -4.48 -6.44 18.68
N GLY A 209 -4.23 -6.75 17.44
CA GLY A 209 -4.79 -6.03 16.31
C GLY A 209 -5.97 -6.78 15.71
N LEU A 210 -6.64 -6.15 14.76
CA LEU A 210 -7.80 -6.72 14.08
C LEU A 210 -7.65 -6.58 12.55
N LEU A 211 -8.33 -7.47 11.84
CA LEU A 211 -8.53 -7.37 10.39
C LEU A 211 -10.04 -7.38 10.12
N ALA A 212 -10.57 -6.24 9.72
CA ALA A 212 -11.99 -6.12 9.38
C ALA A 212 -12.23 -6.64 7.96
N GLN A 213 -13.18 -7.55 7.80
CA GLN A 213 -13.73 -8.00 6.53
C GLN A 213 -15.10 -7.36 6.33
N THR A 214 -15.26 -6.55 5.28
CA THR A 214 -16.49 -5.80 5.02
C THR A 214 -17.03 -6.09 3.62
N ASP A 215 -18.35 -6.16 3.52
CA ASP A 215 -19.06 -6.36 2.26
C ASP A 215 -19.58 -5.01 1.74
N PRO A 216 -19.04 -4.50 0.61
CA PRO A 216 -19.47 -3.24 0.04
C PRO A 216 -20.90 -3.28 -0.53
N LYS A 217 -21.46 -4.46 -0.86
CA LYS A 217 -22.81 -4.59 -1.40
C LYS A 217 -23.87 -4.41 -0.31
N SER A 218 -23.64 -5.01 0.86
CA SER A 218 -24.54 -4.86 2.00
C SER A 218 -24.22 -3.65 2.87
N GLY A 219 -23.02 -3.06 2.72
CA GLY A 219 -22.51 -1.99 3.58
C GLY A 219 -22.31 -2.44 5.04
N LYS A 220 -21.95 -3.72 5.27
CA LYS A 220 -21.85 -4.32 6.60
C LYS A 220 -20.47 -4.91 6.88
N MET A 221 -20.12 -4.96 8.16
CA MET A 221 -19.06 -5.83 8.68
C MET A 221 -19.52 -7.29 8.52
N VAL A 222 -18.69 -8.09 7.85
CA VAL A 222 -18.89 -9.54 7.70
C VAL A 222 -18.24 -10.27 8.84
N LYS A 223 -16.97 -9.90 9.12
CA LYS A 223 -16.19 -10.53 10.19
C LYS A 223 -15.09 -9.60 10.67
N LEU A 224 -14.76 -9.74 11.93
CA LEU A 224 -13.62 -9.14 12.57
C LEU A 224 -12.68 -10.27 13.02
N HIS A 225 -11.47 -10.30 12.45
CA HIS A 225 -10.49 -11.33 12.76
C HIS A 225 -9.48 -10.77 13.74
N GLU A 226 -9.26 -11.43 14.87
CA GLU A 226 -8.17 -11.08 15.79
C GLU A 226 -6.82 -11.48 15.19
N LEU A 227 -5.83 -10.61 15.41
CA LEU A 227 -4.46 -10.81 14.97
C LEU A 227 -3.51 -10.78 16.17
N PRO A 228 -2.45 -11.61 16.18
CA PRO A 228 -1.47 -11.63 17.26
C PRO A 228 -0.46 -10.47 17.16
N CYS A 229 -0.74 -9.45 16.39
CA CYS A 229 0.12 -8.31 16.13
C CYS A 229 -0.71 -7.06 15.77
N HIS A 230 -0.07 -5.90 15.67
CA HIS A 230 -0.71 -4.62 15.35
C HIS A 230 -0.52 -4.28 13.86
N PRO A 231 -1.46 -4.66 12.96
CA PRO A 231 -1.32 -4.48 11.53
C PRO A 231 -1.40 -2.99 11.16
N HIS A 232 -0.41 -2.49 10.44
CA HIS A 232 -0.36 -1.11 9.95
C HIS A 232 -0.48 -1.03 8.43
N SER A 233 0.04 -2.02 7.72
CA SER A 233 -0.10 -2.14 6.27
C SER A 233 -0.64 -3.51 5.90
N LEU A 234 -1.27 -3.58 4.73
CA LEU A 234 -1.69 -4.85 4.15
C LEU A 234 -1.59 -4.81 2.62
N SER A 235 -1.30 -5.96 2.04
CA SER A 235 -1.44 -6.19 0.59
C SER A 235 -1.94 -7.61 0.35
N ILE A 236 -2.88 -7.75 -0.58
CA ILE A 236 -3.30 -9.05 -1.08
C ILE A 236 -2.28 -9.47 -2.13
N VAL A 237 -1.55 -10.55 -1.85
CA VAL A 237 -0.42 -11.02 -2.68
C VAL A 237 -0.77 -12.24 -3.55
N SER A 238 -1.94 -12.81 -3.31
CA SER A 238 -2.53 -13.86 -4.14
C SER A 238 -4.04 -13.93 -3.89
N GLY A 239 -4.77 -14.74 -4.65
CA GLY A 239 -6.21 -14.97 -4.43
C GLY A 239 -6.56 -15.60 -3.07
N ALA A 240 -5.60 -15.87 -2.21
CA ALA A 240 -5.83 -16.51 -0.92
C ALA A 240 -5.01 -15.90 0.23
N THR A 241 -4.08 -15.00 -0.01
CA THR A 241 -3.09 -14.57 0.99
C THR A 241 -3.00 -13.07 1.12
N ILE A 242 -3.06 -12.60 2.38
CA ILE A 242 -2.78 -11.21 2.76
C ILE A 242 -1.46 -11.17 3.54
N PHE A 243 -0.55 -10.29 3.14
CA PHE A 243 0.62 -9.94 3.94
C PHE A 243 0.33 -8.68 4.76
N LEU A 244 0.56 -8.77 6.06
CA LEU A 244 0.27 -7.71 7.03
C LEU A 244 1.59 -7.25 7.64
N GLY A 245 2.00 -6.02 7.35
CA GLY A 245 3.12 -5.39 8.06
C GLY A 245 2.66 -4.93 9.43
N CYS A 246 3.05 -5.66 10.47
CA CYS A 246 2.69 -5.36 11.84
C CYS A 246 3.73 -4.43 12.47
N SER A 247 3.27 -3.41 13.21
CA SER A 247 4.14 -2.44 13.87
C SER A 247 4.13 -2.66 15.38
N SER A 248 5.31 -2.80 15.96
CA SER A 248 5.47 -2.83 17.42
C SER A 248 5.41 -1.44 18.07
N ALA A 249 5.12 -0.38 17.30
CA ALA A 249 4.90 0.97 17.82
C ALA A 249 3.48 1.19 18.38
N HIS A 250 2.60 0.19 18.26
CA HIS A 250 1.24 0.19 18.79
C HIS A 250 1.10 -0.74 20.00
N GLY A 251 -0.02 -0.65 20.68
CA GLY A 251 -0.34 -1.47 21.85
C GLY A 251 0.50 -1.12 23.10
N PRO A 252 0.45 -1.97 24.14
CA PRO A 252 1.00 -1.64 25.45
C PRO A 252 2.55 -1.67 25.53
N ASN A 253 3.21 -2.46 24.68
CA ASN A 253 4.66 -2.70 24.70
C ASN A 253 5.37 -2.05 23.50
N LYS A 254 5.21 -0.75 23.31
CA LYS A 254 5.72 0.01 22.16
C LYS A 254 7.23 -0.08 21.99
N LYS A 255 7.68 -0.50 20.81
CA LYS A 255 9.09 -0.52 20.40
C LYS A 255 9.23 -0.28 18.89
N PRO A 256 10.39 0.12 18.37
CA PRO A 256 10.62 0.21 16.92
C PRO A 256 10.53 -1.14 16.23
N GLY A 257 10.20 -1.13 14.93
CA GLY A 257 10.14 -2.33 14.08
C GLY A 257 8.82 -3.07 14.17
N GLY A 258 8.87 -4.34 13.87
CA GLY A 258 7.73 -5.25 13.89
C GLY A 258 7.93 -6.45 12.98
N ASP A 259 6.98 -7.36 13.03
CA ASP A 259 6.98 -8.60 12.25
C ASP A 259 5.94 -8.51 11.12
N MET A 260 6.05 -9.35 10.12
CA MET A 260 5.01 -9.53 9.13
C MET A 260 4.16 -10.74 9.50
N ALA A 261 2.85 -10.59 9.51
CA ALA A 261 1.93 -11.70 9.61
C ALA A 261 1.42 -12.11 8.21
N ILE A 262 1.21 -13.40 8.03
CA ILE A 262 0.70 -14.00 6.80
C ILE A 262 -0.68 -14.56 7.11
N PHE A 263 -1.71 -13.90 6.57
CA PHE A 263 -3.11 -14.28 6.78
C PHE A 263 -3.62 -15.05 5.56
N ASP A 264 -4.23 -16.19 5.82
CA ASP A 264 -4.87 -17.03 4.83
C ASP A 264 -6.38 -16.75 4.80
N ILE A 265 -6.86 -16.26 3.66
CA ILE A 265 -8.27 -15.83 3.50
C ILE A 265 -9.23 -17.02 3.62
N PRO A 266 -9.01 -18.17 2.95
CA PRO A 266 -9.92 -19.31 3.05
C PRO A 266 -10.09 -19.86 4.46
N SER A 267 -9.01 -20.06 5.20
CA SER A 267 -9.08 -20.54 6.58
C SER A 267 -9.39 -19.47 7.61
N ALA A 268 -9.29 -18.19 7.21
CA ALA A 268 -9.46 -17.02 8.07
C ALA A 268 -8.51 -17.02 9.29
N LYS A 269 -7.25 -17.43 9.09
CA LYS A 269 -6.23 -17.56 10.12
C LYS A 269 -4.90 -16.97 9.71
N VAL A 270 -4.10 -16.56 10.70
CA VAL A 270 -2.66 -16.31 10.53
C VAL A 270 -1.99 -17.67 10.41
N VAL A 271 -1.32 -17.93 9.29
CA VAL A 271 -0.68 -19.21 8.95
C VAL A 271 0.85 -19.13 8.99
N GLY A 272 1.40 -17.96 9.26
CA GLY A 272 2.85 -17.77 9.35
C GLY A 272 3.20 -16.34 9.72
N SER A 273 4.48 -16.14 10.04
CA SER A 273 5.06 -14.82 10.28
C SER A 273 6.50 -14.75 9.80
N LEU A 274 6.97 -13.54 9.47
CA LEU A 274 8.38 -13.26 9.23
C LEU A 274 8.84 -12.25 10.27
N LYS A 275 9.80 -12.68 11.08
CA LYS A 275 10.40 -11.84 12.13
C LYS A 275 11.17 -10.68 11.50
N ASP A 276 11.01 -9.48 12.04
CA ASP A 276 11.68 -8.25 11.61
C ASP A 276 11.36 -7.82 10.14
N TYR A 277 10.24 -8.31 9.57
CA TYR A 277 9.75 -7.94 8.23
C TYR A 277 8.50 -7.05 8.26
N GLY A 278 8.16 -6.46 9.38
CA GLY A 278 7.06 -5.54 9.58
C GLY A 278 7.48 -4.13 9.98
N GLY A 279 6.56 -3.38 10.55
CA GLY A 279 6.77 -2.03 11.02
C GLY A 279 5.72 -1.05 10.48
N ASN A 280 5.76 0.19 11.00
CA ASN A 280 4.91 1.26 10.52
C ASN A 280 5.36 1.70 9.12
N GLY A 281 4.55 1.45 8.10
CA GLY A 281 4.92 1.76 6.73
C GLY A 281 3.86 1.46 5.69
N GLY A 282 4.25 1.58 4.43
CA GLY A 282 3.44 1.25 3.27
C GLY A 282 3.92 0.00 2.57
N SER A 283 3.01 -0.72 1.97
CA SER A 283 3.31 -1.93 1.21
C SER A 283 2.73 -1.87 -0.20
N THR A 284 3.40 -2.56 -1.10
CA THR A 284 2.98 -2.78 -2.49
C THR A 284 3.49 -4.15 -2.96
N ALA A 285 2.95 -4.68 -4.04
CA ALA A 285 3.40 -5.95 -4.59
C ALA A 285 3.51 -5.88 -6.12
N ASN A 286 4.52 -6.51 -6.67
CA ASN A 286 4.59 -6.85 -8.08
C ASN A 286 4.31 -8.34 -8.23
N LEU A 287 3.08 -8.68 -8.55
CA LEU A 287 2.65 -10.08 -8.68
C LEU A 287 3.23 -10.75 -9.93
N GLY A 288 3.60 -9.97 -10.96
CA GLY A 288 4.24 -10.48 -12.17
C GLY A 288 5.62 -11.10 -11.92
N VAL A 289 6.37 -10.56 -10.93
CA VAL A 289 7.65 -11.11 -10.48
C VAL A 289 7.56 -11.85 -9.15
N GLY A 290 6.36 -11.97 -8.59
CA GLY A 290 6.13 -12.70 -7.35
C GLY A 290 6.74 -12.06 -6.10
N GLN A 291 6.80 -10.73 -6.02
CA GLN A 291 7.41 -10.04 -4.88
C GLN A 291 6.49 -9.02 -4.21
N TYR A 292 6.61 -8.97 -2.91
CA TYR A 292 6.00 -7.99 -2.02
C TYR A 292 7.09 -7.08 -1.45
N TYR A 293 6.76 -5.82 -1.34
CA TYR A 293 7.65 -4.77 -0.84
C TYR A 293 6.99 -4.05 0.34
N HIS A 294 7.74 -3.88 1.43
CA HIS A 294 7.29 -3.14 2.60
C HIS A 294 8.34 -2.10 2.99
N SER A 295 7.99 -0.83 2.85
CA SER A 295 8.86 0.30 3.20
C SER A 295 8.41 0.89 4.52
N THR A 296 9.32 1.03 5.48
CA THR A 296 9.01 1.40 6.86
C THR A 296 9.53 2.77 7.25
N SER A 297 8.84 3.41 8.21
CA SER A 297 9.30 4.66 8.82
C SER A 297 10.64 4.53 9.56
N GLY A 298 11.02 3.30 9.92
CA GLY A 298 12.33 2.99 10.50
C GLY A 298 13.50 3.04 9.50
N GLY A 299 13.21 3.16 8.20
CA GLY A 299 14.22 3.25 7.15
C GLY A 299 14.72 1.90 6.65
N ILE A 300 13.85 0.91 6.60
CA ILE A 300 14.11 -0.40 6.01
C ILE A 300 13.06 -0.68 4.93
N LEU A 301 13.52 -1.07 3.74
CA LEU A 301 12.72 -1.65 2.68
C LEU A 301 12.91 -3.16 2.68
N MET A 302 11.82 -3.89 2.85
CA MET A 302 11.79 -5.34 2.93
C MET A 302 11.24 -5.92 1.65
N VAL A 303 11.88 -6.97 1.14
CA VAL A 303 11.48 -7.71 -0.05
C VAL A 303 11.15 -9.14 0.36
N VAL A 304 9.96 -9.60 -0.02
CA VAL A 304 9.45 -10.92 0.34
C VAL A 304 8.94 -11.63 -0.92
N ASP A 305 9.27 -12.90 -1.06
CA ASP A 305 8.71 -13.76 -2.11
C ASP A 305 7.26 -14.12 -1.76
N THR A 306 6.33 -13.84 -2.66
CA THR A 306 4.89 -14.06 -2.41
C THR A 306 4.47 -15.52 -2.46
N LYS A 307 5.22 -16.37 -3.16
CA LYS A 307 4.94 -17.80 -3.32
C LYS A 307 5.53 -18.62 -2.17
N THR A 308 6.83 -18.45 -1.90
CA THR A 308 7.52 -19.16 -0.83
C THR A 308 7.27 -18.56 0.55
N LYS A 309 6.78 -17.31 0.59
CA LYS A 309 6.53 -16.53 1.81
C LYS A 309 7.81 -16.32 2.64
N GLN A 310 8.95 -16.22 1.97
CA GLN A 310 10.26 -16.03 2.59
C GLN A 310 10.78 -14.62 2.37
N GLY A 311 11.48 -14.07 3.38
CA GLY A 311 12.23 -12.84 3.25
C GLY A 311 13.39 -13.01 2.28
N LEU A 312 13.47 -12.15 1.27
CA LEU A 312 14.53 -12.18 0.27
C LEU A 312 15.63 -11.15 0.57
N GLN A 313 15.23 -9.96 1.01
CA GLN A 313 16.18 -8.85 1.19
C GLN A 313 15.64 -7.82 2.18
N GLN A 314 16.55 -7.20 2.93
CA GLN A 314 16.32 -5.97 3.68
C GLN A 314 17.31 -4.92 3.21
N ILE A 315 16.78 -3.78 2.74
CA ILE A 315 17.58 -2.67 2.19
C ILE A 315 17.44 -1.48 3.14
N LYS A 316 18.56 -0.95 3.59
CA LYS A 316 18.58 0.28 4.36
C LYS A 316 18.17 1.45 3.46
N THR A 317 17.13 2.17 3.87
CA THR A 317 16.63 3.39 3.23
C THR A 317 16.79 4.58 4.18
N SER A 318 16.03 5.64 4.00
CA SER A 318 15.99 6.76 4.94
C SER A 318 14.90 6.58 6.00
N ARG A 319 15.08 7.19 7.18
CA ARG A 319 14.00 7.30 8.16
C ARG A 319 12.80 8.05 7.54
N GLY A 320 11.61 7.64 7.89
CA GLY A 320 10.38 8.21 7.32
C GLY A 320 10.00 7.73 5.92
N ALA A 321 10.81 6.86 5.27
CA ALA A 321 10.55 6.28 3.95
C ALA A 321 9.40 5.25 4.00
N ARG A 322 8.22 5.69 4.45
CA ARG A 322 7.05 4.85 4.77
C ARG A 322 6.04 4.70 3.63
N SER A 323 6.34 5.20 2.45
CA SER A 323 5.46 5.09 1.29
C SER A 323 6.24 4.63 0.07
N ALA A 324 5.75 3.58 -0.55
CA ALA A 324 6.34 2.98 -1.73
C ALA A 324 5.25 2.57 -2.72
N ALA A 325 5.57 2.64 -4.01
CA ALA A 325 4.75 2.12 -5.08
C ALA A 325 5.63 1.47 -6.16
N VAL A 326 5.16 0.38 -6.76
CA VAL A 326 5.86 -0.34 -7.84
C VAL A 326 5.19 -0.09 -9.19
N HIS A 327 5.99 0.22 -10.20
CA HIS A 327 5.55 0.16 -11.59
C HIS A 327 5.78 -1.26 -12.10
N GLN A 328 4.69 -2.02 -12.26
CA GLN A 328 4.75 -3.48 -12.45
C GLN A 328 5.47 -3.88 -13.74
N ALA A 329 5.23 -3.18 -14.85
CA ALA A 329 5.82 -3.52 -16.14
C ALA A 329 7.35 -3.38 -16.18
N THR A 330 7.93 -2.42 -15.44
CA THR A 330 9.37 -2.17 -15.39
C THR A 330 10.05 -2.75 -14.15
N ASP A 331 9.26 -3.29 -13.21
CA ASP A 331 9.71 -3.74 -11.88
C ASP A 331 10.54 -2.69 -11.11
N ARG A 332 10.24 -1.40 -11.35
CA ARG A 332 10.84 -0.30 -10.61
C ARG A 332 9.99 0.07 -9.41
N LEU A 333 10.63 0.13 -8.25
CA LEU A 333 10.01 0.52 -6.99
C LEU A 333 10.42 1.94 -6.62
N TYR A 334 9.45 2.79 -6.37
CA TYR A 334 9.61 4.18 -5.99
C TYR A 334 9.32 4.32 -4.49
N VAL A 335 10.25 4.94 -3.75
CA VAL A 335 10.19 5.09 -2.30
C VAL A 335 10.42 6.55 -1.93
N ALA A 336 9.45 7.17 -1.26
CA ALA A 336 9.55 8.57 -0.85
C ALA A 336 10.52 8.74 0.34
N VAL A 337 11.40 9.72 0.26
CA VAL A 337 12.40 10.09 1.28
C VAL A 337 11.94 11.34 2.00
N THR A 338 11.83 11.27 3.34
CA THR A 338 11.39 12.42 4.18
C THR A 338 12.46 12.90 5.17
N ASP A 339 13.61 12.22 5.21
CA ASP A 339 14.71 12.58 6.11
C ASP A 339 15.59 13.68 5.48
N LYS A 340 15.69 14.81 6.17
CA LYS A 340 16.50 15.96 5.76
C LYS A 340 18.00 15.70 5.74
N ASN A 341 18.46 14.65 6.43
CA ASN A 341 19.88 14.30 6.56
C ASN A 341 20.36 13.32 5.49
N GLN A 342 19.54 13.05 4.48
CA GLN A 342 19.92 12.17 3.37
C GLN A 342 20.54 12.97 2.22
N PRO A 343 21.34 12.32 1.36
CA PRO A 343 21.92 12.97 0.17
C PRO A 343 20.88 13.56 -0.78
N CYS A 344 19.68 12.99 -0.80
CA CYS A 344 18.55 13.51 -1.57
C CYS A 344 17.34 13.73 -0.62
N PRO A 345 17.32 14.85 0.13
CA PRO A 345 16.24 15.11 1.08
C PRO A 345 14.95 15.47 0.35
N GLY A 346 13.86 14.82 0.74
CA GLY A 346 12.53 15.07 0.15
C GLY A 346 12.35 14.56 -1.29
N CYS A 347 13.23 13.68 -1.77
CA CYS A 347 13.12 13.08 -3.09
C CYS A 347 12.34 11.75 -3.10
N ILE A 348 12.19 11.16 -4.28
CA ILE A 348 11.77 9.78 -4.48
C ILE A 348 12.98 8.98 -4.92
N THR A 349 13.38 7.97 -4.14
CA THR A 349 14.44 7.02 -4.51
C THR A 349 13.86 5.90 -5.34
N ILE A 350 14.59 5.49 -6.38
CA ILE A 350 14.19 4.42 -7.30
C ILE A 350 15.04 3.19 -7.04
N TYR A 351 14.38 2.06 -6.88
CA TYR A 351 15.02 0.74 -6.79
C TYR A 351 14.62 -0.12 -7.98
N GLY A 352 15.56 -0.91 -8.47
CA GLY A 352 15.34 -1.81 -9.60
C GLY A 352 16.36 -2.95 -9.61
N ARG A 353 16.16 -3.89 -10.53
CA ARG A 353 17.14 -4.90 -10.91
C ARG A 353 17.82 -4.46 -12.20
N ASN A 354 19.08 -4.78 -12.36
CA ASN A 354 19.79 -4.54 -13.62
C ASN A 354 19.45 -5.64 -14.61
#